data_744789625fd3d721fb0d2b0de4481c0b
#
_entry.id   744789625fd3d721fb0d2b0de4481c0b
#
_cell.length_a   1.000
_cell.length_b   1.000
_cell.length_c   1.000
_cell.angle_alpha   90.00
_cell.angle_beta   90.00
_cell.angle_gamma   90.00
#
_symmetry.space_group_name_H-M   'P 1'
#
loop_
_entity.id
_entity.type
_entity.pdbx_description
1 polymer ?
#
loop_
_entity_poly.entity_id
_entity_poly.type
_entity_poly.pdbx_seq_one_letter_code
_entity_poly.pdbx_strand_id
1 'polypeptide(L)'
;MDESGPCYQQFWSKNLEVLEYIRKNEVDPTTAMESFARWYSDLKGKYNCTFVARPASYDWQWINALYDEFAPINMPPLPFSITCISTINKLLVELGVSHNDIIKPLITHPKFNNTHYADEDALHQAYMYLRMLNWMRKNVIFKDLGQ
;
A
#
# COMPACT_ATOMS: atom_id res chain seq x y z
N MET A 1 2.82 6.70 -22.02
CA MET A 1 2.11 5.40 -21.82
C MET A 1 1.65 4.92 -23.19
N ASP A 2 1.86 3.67 -23.51
CA ASP A 2 1.44 3.07 -24.78
C ASP A 2 -0.08 2.79 -24.74
N GLU A 3 -0.86 3.54 -25.53
CA GLU A 3 -2.32 3.43 -25.57
C GLU A 3 -2.81 2.17 -26.30
N SER A 4 -1.95 1.46 -27.03
CA SER A 4 -2.25 0.18 -27.64
C SER A 4 -2.01 -1.01 -26.68
N GLY A 5 -1.35 -0.78 -25.57
CA GLY A 5 -0.99 -1.80 -24.60
C GLY A 5 -2.19 -2.34 -23.80
N PRO A 6 -2.12 -3.61 -23.35
CA PRO A 6 -3.21 -4.24 -22.59
C PRO A 6 -3.61 -3.48 -21.33
N CYS A 7 -2.65 -2.90 -20.62
CA CYS A 7 -2.89 -2.13 -19.41
C CYS A 7 -3.77 -0.90 -19.69
N TYR A 8 -3.47 -0.16 -20.77
CA TYR A 8 -4.30 0.97 -21.16
C TYR A 8 -5.71 0.52 -21.54
N GLN A 9 -5.83 -0.48 -22.40
CA GLN A 9 -7.13 -0.96 -22.91
C GLN A 9 -8.02 -1.55 -21.81
N GLN A 10 -7.44 -2.25 -20.84
CA GLN A 10 -8.22 -2.92 -19.80
C GLN A 10 -8.55 -2.02 -18.62
N PHE A 11 -7.69 -1.06 -18.31
CA PHE A 11 -7.79 -0.25 -17.10
C PHE A 11 -7.88 1.26 -17.39
N TRP A 12 -6.87 1.88 -17.99
CA TRP A 12 -6.80 3.34 -18.11
C TRP A 12 -7.86 3.92 -19.04
N SER A 13 -8.24 3.21 -20.08
CA SER A 13 -9.34 3.65 -20.97
C SER A 13 -10.70 3.80 -20.27
N LYS A 14 -10.84 3.16 -19.10
CA LYS A 14 -12.05 3.23 -18.27
C LYS A 14 -11.92 4.22 -17.11
N ASN A 15 -10.72 4.74 -16.86
CA ASN A 15 -10.39 5.64 -15.76
C ASN A 15 -9.69 6.90 -16.28
N LEU A 16 -10.23 7.49 -17.35
CA LEU A 16 -9.60 8.63 -18.05
C LEU A 16 -9.44 9.85 -17.15
N GLU A 17 -10.38 10.13 -16.26
CA GLU A 17 -10.32 11.24 -15.33
C GLU A 17 -9.10 11.13 -14.38
N VAL A 18 -8.87 9.93 -13.87
CA VAL A 18 -7.70 9.64 -13.01
C VAL A 18 -6.41 9.74 -13.83
N LEU A 19 -6.40 9.23 -15.06
CA LEU A 19 -5.24 9.34 -15.94
C LEU A 19 -4.89 10.79 -16.27
N GLU A 20 -5.87 11.63 -16.53
CA GLU A 20 -5.67 13.06 -16.77
C GLU A 20 -5.15 13.77 -15.50
N TYR A 21 -5.68 13.43 -14.34
CA TYR A 21 -5.19 13.93 -13.05
C TYR A 21 -3.72 13.57 -12.85
N ILE A 22 -3.31 12.31 -13.09
CA ILE A 22 -1.92 11.87 -12.99
C ILE A 22 -1.04 12.66 -13.95
N ARG A 23 -1.41 12.76 -15.22
CA ARG A 23 -0.65 13.51 -16.24
C ARG A 23 -0.48 14.98 -15.89
N LYS A 24 -1.51 15.60 -15.34
CA LYS A 24 -1.48 17.02 -14.93
C LYS A 24 -0.55 17.27 -13.72
N ASN A 25 -0.41 16.26 -12.85
CA ASN A 25 0.37 16.36 -11.62
C ASN A 25 1.70 15.57 -11.71
N GLU A 26 2.10 15.20 -12.91
CA GLU A 26 3.36 14.52 -13.15
C GLU A 26 4.54 15.37 -12.68
N VAL A 27 5.45 14.75 -11.94
CA VAL A 27 6.69 15.37 -11.48
C VAL A 27 7.87 14.50 -11.89
N ASP A 28 9.03 15.12 -12.07
CA ASP A 28 10.27 14.43 -12.34
C ASP A 28 10.60 13.42 -11.21
N PRO A 29 11.04 12.20 -11.54
CA PRO A 29 11.31 11.13 -10.58
C PRO A 29 12.31 11.53 -9.48
N THR A 30 13.34 12.30 -9.80
CA THR A 30 14.33 12.78 -8.83
C THR A 30 13.65 13.67 -7.79
N THR A 31 12.86 14.64 -8.24
CA THR A 31 12.10 15.54 -7.34
C THR A 31 11.12 14.75 -6.46
N ALA A 32 10.43 13.77 -7.04
CA ALA A 32 9.49 12.92 -6.29
C ALA A 32 10.22 12.10 -5.21
N MET A 33 11.32 11.45 -5.56
CA MET A 33 12.08 10.60 -4.64
C MET A 33 12.86 11.40 -3.59
N GLU A 34 13.35 12.58 -3.90
CA GLU A 34 13.90 13.49 -2.89
C GLU A 34 12.86 13.89 -1.84
N SER A 35 11.67 14.27 -2.28
CA SER A 35 10.57 14.64 -1.39
C SER A 35 10.13 13.47 -0.52
N PHE A 36 9.98 12.28 -1.11
CA PHE A 36 9.64 11.05 -0.41
C PHE A 36 10.71 10.66 0.60
N ALA A 37 11.98 10.72 0.23
CA ALA A 37 13.09 10.35 1.09
C ALA A 37 13.20 11.27 2.32
N ARG A 38 13.03 12.59 2.14
CA ARG A 38 12.99 13.55 3.25
C ARG A 38 11.81 13.27 4.18
N TRP A 39 10.61 13.10 3.63
CA TRP A 39 9.42 12.76 4.42
C TRP A 39 9.62 11.46 5.21
N TYR A 40 10.16 10.42 4.58
CA TYR A 40 10.43 9.14 5.24
C TYR A 40 11.49 9.28 6.34
N SER A 41 12.57 10.03 6.08
CA SER A 41 13.62 10.31 7.06
C SER A 41 13.08 11.00 8.31
N ASP A 42 12.22 12.00 8.12
CA ASP A 42 11.57 12.74 9.21
C ASP A 42 10.66 11.85 10.04
N LEU A 43 9.91 10.97 9.41
CA LEU A 43 9.04 10.01 10.09
C LEU A 43 9.86 8.96 10.86
N LYS A 44 10.86 8.37 10.21
CA LYS A 44 11.73 7.35 10.81
C LYS A 44 12.49 7.87 12.03
N GLY A 45 12.86 9.15 12.03
CA GLY A 45 13.50 9.81 13.18
C GLY A 45 12.57 9.97 14.39
N LYS A 46 11.26 9.90 14.21
CA LYS A 46 10.26 10.13 15.26
C LYS A 46 9.45 8.89 15.63
N TYR A 47 9.28 7.96 14.69
CA TYR A 47 8.34 6.85 14.82
C TYR A 47 8.94 5.53 14.33
N ASN A 48 8.41 4.43 14.84
CA ASN A 48 8.63 3.11 14.25
C ASN A 48 7.68 2.95 13.05
N CYS A 49 8.20 3.17 11.85
CA CYS A 49 7.40 3.17 10.63
C CYS A 49 7.21 1.75 10.09
N THR A 50 5.99 1.43 9.68
CA THR A 50 5.66 0.21 8.95
C THR A 50 5.04 0.58 7.61
N PHE A 51 5.66 0.12 6.53
CA PHE A 51 5.05 0.23 5.20
C PHE A 51 4.05 -0.90 5.00
N VAL A 52 2.92 -0.56 4.41
CA VAL A 52 1.86 -1.50 4.05
C VAL A 52 1.43 -1.28 2.61
N ALA A 53 1.10 -2.35 1.89
CA ALA A 53 0.54 -2.25 0.54
C ALA A 53 -0.38 -3.43 0.21
N ARG A 54 -1.19 -3.28 -0.87
CA ARG A 54 -2.18 -4.29 -1.29
C ARG A 54 -2.30 -4.39 -2.81
N PRO A 55 -1.67 -5.38 -3.46
CA PRO A 55 -0.63 -6.27 -2.95
C PRO A 55 0.72 -5.56 -2.90
N ALA A 56 1.57 -5.94 -1.94
CA ALA A 56 2.90 -5.36 -1.78
C ALA A 56 3.81 -5.57 -2.99
N SER A 57 3.62 -6.66 -3.73
CA SER A 57 4.38 -7.00 -4.93
C SER A 57 4.23 -6.01 -6.09
N TYR A 58 3.20 -5.16 -6.08
CA TYR A 58 3.01 -4.13 -7.10
C TYR A 58 3.72 -2.83 -6.73
N ASP A 59 3.25 -2.16 -5.69
CA ASP A 59 3.70 -0.81 -5.36
C ASP A 59 5.13 -0.81 -4.84
N TRP A 60 5.49 -1.81 -4.02
CA TRP A 60 6.77 -1.82 -3.33
C TRP A 60 7.97 -2.01 -4.26
N GLN A 61 7.86 -2.83 -5.29
CA GLN A 61 8.96 -3.01 -6.25
C GLN A 61 9.27 -1.71 -7.00
N TRP A 62 8.25 -0.93 -7.36
CA TRP A 62 8.44 0.34 -8.04
C TRP A 62 9.05 1.39 -7.12
N ILE A 63 8.56 1.49 -5.88
CA ILE A 63 9.12 2.41 -4.90
C ILE A 63 10.59 2.09 -4.61
N ASN A 64 10.95 0.82 -4.44
CA ASN A 64 12.36 0.44 -4.24
C ASN A 64 13.23 0.81 -5.45
N ALA A 65 12.81 0.46 -6.66
CA ALA A 65 13.56 0.77 -7.86
C ALA A 65 13.77 2.28 -8.05
N LEU A 66 12.71 3.07 -7.88
CA LEU A 66 12.81 4.53 -7.98
C LEU A 66 13.64 5.13 -6.84
N TYR A 67 13.55 4.58 -5.64
CA TYR A 67 14.33 5.06 -4.50
C TYR A 67 15.82 4.78 -4.69
N ASP A 68 16.18 3.59 -5.14
CA ASP A 68 17.58 3.21 -5.40
C ASP A 68 18.20 4.04 -6.53
N GLU A 69 17.40 4.44 -7.53
CA GLU A 69 17.89 5.20 -8.68
C GLU A 69 17.93 6.72 -8.41
N PHE A 70 16.94 7.27 -7.71
CA PHE A 70 16.73 8.73 -7.64
C PHE A 70 16.80 9.33 -6.24
N ALA A 71 16.80 8.53 -5.16
CA ALA A 71 16.91 9.11 -3.82
C ALA A 71 18.33 9.58 -3.52
N PRO A 72 18.49 10.68 -2.74
CA PRO A 72 19.82 11.14 -2.34
C PRO A 72 20.58 10.08 -1.52
N ILE A 73 21.88 9.93 -1.78
CA ILE A 73 22.76 8.89 -1.18
C ILE A 73 22.74 8.91 0.37
N ASN A 74 22.54 10.07 0.98
CA ASN A 74 22.55 10.23 2.44
C ASN A 74 21.20 9.95 3.11
N MET A 75 20.20 9.49 2.36
CA MET A 75 18.89 9.17 2.93
C MET A 75 18.87 7.78 3.55
N PRO A 76 18.03 7.54 4.59
CA PRO A 76 17.95 6.24 5.20
C PRO A 76 17.43 5.20 4.21
N PRO A 77 17.99 3.98 4.18
CA PRO A 77 17.51 2.93 3.30
C PRO A 77 16.06 2.57 3.64
N LEU A 78 15.32 2.19 2.60
CA LEU A 78 13.99 1.62 2.78
C LEU A 78 14.07 0.28 3.55
N PRO A 79 13.01 -0.12 4.25
CA PRO A 79 13.00 -1.40 4.94
C PRO A 79 13.08 -2.55 3.94
N PHE A 80 13.77 -3.62 4.32
CA PHE A 80 13.92 -4.82 3.49
C PHE A 80 12.58 -5.49 3.15
N SER A 81 11.59 -5.37 4.05
CA SER A 81 10.27 -5.96 3.86
C SER A 81 9.17 -5.02 4.31
N ILE A 82 8.00 -5.22 3.73
CA ILE A 82 6.78 -4.50 4.11
C ILE A 82 5.64 -5.47 4.42
N THR A 83 4.60 -4.96 5.04
CA THR A 83 3.40 -5.74 5.32
C THR A 83 2.47 -5.78 4.10
N CYS A 84 2.17 -6.99 3.63
CA CYS A 84 1.21 -7.20 2.55
C CYS A 84 -0.18 -7.49 3.11
N ILE A 85 -1.14 -6.58 2.90
CA ILE A 85 -2.52 -6.73 3.35
C ILE A 85 -3.20 -7.93 2.67
N SER A 86 -2.90 -8.18 1.39
CA SER A 86 -3.44 -9.34 0.66
C SER A 86 -2.99 -10.67 1.26
N THR A 87 -1.74 -10.75 1.73
CA THR A 87 -1.22 -11.94 2.41
C THR A 87 -1.90 -12.15 3.76
N ILE A 88 -2.09 -11.09 4.56
CA ILE A 88 -2.83 -11.19 5.82
C ILE A 88 -4.26 -11.69 5.56
N ASN A 89 -4.95 -11.13 4.58
CA ASN A 89 -6.30 -11.55 4.20
C ASN A 89 -6.34 -13.04 3.86
N LYS A 90 -5.42 -13.50 3.01
CA LYS A 90 -5.33 -14.91 2.62
C LYS A 90 -5.10 -15.83 3.83
N LEU A 91 -4.16 -15.48 4.70
CA LEU A 91 -3.86 -16.25 5.90
C LEU A 91 -5.07 -16.33 6.85
N LEU A 92 -5.81 -15.25 7.05
CA LEU A 92 -7.01 -15.26 7.87
C LEU A 92 -8.08 -16.22 7.30
N VAL A 93 -8.27 -16.25 5.99
CA VAL A 93 -9.18 -17.20 5.34
C VAL A 93 -8.70 -18.65 5.54
N GLU A 94 -7.42 -18.93 5.36
CA GLU A 94 -6.84 -20.24 5.57
C GLU A 94 -6.95 -20.72 7.05
N LEU A 95 -6.96 -19.78 7.99
CA LEU A 95 -7.22 -20.04 9.42
C LEU A 95 -8.71 -20.17 9.77
N GLY A 96 -9.60 -20.18 8.78
CA GLY A 96 -11.04 -20.38 8.96
C GLY A 96 -11.83 -19.11 9.29
N VAL A 97 -11.22 -17.93 9.18
CA VAL A 97 -11.96 -16.67 9.38
C VAL A 97 -12.88 -16.41 8.20
N SER A 98 -14.18 -16.21 8.46
CA SER A 98 -15.17 -15.97 7.40
C SER A 98 -14.83 -14.71 6.60
N HIS A 99 -14.66 -14.89 5.29
CA HIS A 99 -14.38 -13.77 4.40
C HIS A 99 -15.57 -12.80 4.34
N ASN A 100 -16.78 -13.30 4.20
CA ASN A 100 -17.96 -12.44 4.02
C ASN A 100 -18.38 -11.71 5.29
N ASP A 101 -18.34 -12.41 6.43
CA ASP A 101 -18.88 -11.89 7.69
C ASP A 101 -17.87 -11.04 8.47
N ILE A 102 -16.56 -11.32 8.28
CA ILE A 102 -15.50 -10.70 9.08
C ILE A 102 -14.55 -9.89 8.19
N ILE A 103 -13.91 -10.53 7.21
CA ILE A 103 -12.84 -9.88 6.45
C ILE A 103 -13.39 -8.79 5.55
N LYS A 104 -14.42 -9.07 4.77
CA LYS A 104 -15.02 -8.09 3.87
C LYS A 104 -15.45 -6.81 4.58
N PRO A 105 -16.12 -6.83 5.74
CA PRO A 105 -16.39 -5.61 6.52
C PRO A 105 -15.12 -4.88 6.98
N LEU A 106 -14.03 -5.59 7.29
CA LEU A 106 -12.78 -4.97 7.72
C LEU A 106 -12.06 -4.21 6.59
N ILE A 107 -12.14 -4.72 5.37
CA ILE A 107 -11.46 -4.15 4.19
C ILE A 107 -12.34 -3.19 3.38
N THR A 108 -13.63 -3.05 3.72
CA THR A 108 -14.53 -2.11 3.05
C THR A 108 -14.66 -0.84 3.89
N HIS A 109 -14.56 0.30 3.23
CA HIS A 109 -14.78 1.60 3.87
C HIS A 109 -15.82 2.41 3.09
N PRO A 110 -16.82 3.02 3.75
CA PRO A 110 -17.90 3.71 3.06
C PRO A 110 -17.48 4.96 2.27
N LYS A 111 -16.33 5.55 2.63
CA LYS A 111 -15.81 6.75 1.97
C LYS A 111 -14.80 6.48 0.85
N PHE A 112 -14.23 5.26 0.79
CA PHE A 112 -13.17 4.93 -0.16
C PHE A 112 -13.66 3.80 -1.08
N ASN A 113 -14.06 4.16 -2.28
CA ASN A 113 -14.58 3.25 -3.30
C ASN A 113 -13.59 3.15 -4.46
N ASN A 114 -12.42 2.56 -4.27
CA ASN A 114 -11.44 2.31 -5.36
C ASN A 114 -11.42 3.46 -6.39
N THR A 115 -11.11 4.66 -5.90
CA THR A 115 -11.14 5.87 -6.73
C THR A 115 -9.94 5.93 -7.67
N HIS A 116 -8.92 5.06 -7.41
CA HIS A 116 -7.65 5.00 -8.11
C HIS A 116 -6.81 6.28 -8.00
N TYR A 117 -7.19 7.22 -7.13
CA TYR A 117 -6.29 8.28 -6.70
C TYR A 117 -5.31 7.73 -5.66
N ALA A 118 -4.02 7.92 -5.89
CA ALA A 118 -2.96 7.27 -5.11
C ALA A 118 -3.01 7.59 -3.61
N ASP A 119 -3.33 8.83 -3.26
CA ASP A 119 -3.48 9.30 -1.87
C ASP A 119 -4.69 8.69 -1.18
N GLU A 120 -5.84 8.62 -1.85
CA GLU A 120 -7.05 8.00 -1.33
C GLU A 120 -6.88 6.48 -1.19
N ASP A 121 -6.27 5.82 -2.16
CA ASP A 121 -5.99 4.40 -2.12
C ASP A 121 -4.98 4.07 -1.00
N ALA A 122 -3.95 4.89 -0.81
CA ALA A 122 -2.99 4.73 0.29
C ALA A 122 -3.67 4.87 1.66
N LEU A 123 -4.53 5.90 1.82
CA LEU A 123 -5.29 6.11 3.04
C LEU A 123 -6.26 4.95 3.32
N HIS A 124 -6.93 4.44 2.29
CA HIS A 124 -7.80 3.27 2.39
C HIS A 124 -7.03 2.03 2.83
N GLN A 125 -5.86 1.77 2.24
CA GLN A 125 -5.01 0.63 2.62
C GLN A 125 -4.52 0.74 4.06
N ALA A 126 -4.11 1.92 4.51
CA ALA A 126 -3.74 2.15 5.91
C ALA A 126 -4.92 1.85 6.86
N TYR A 127 -6.12 2.28 6.50
CA TYR A 127 -7.33 2.02 7.27
C TYR A 127 -7.69 0.52 7.35
N MET A 128 -7.60 -0.19 6.21
CA MET A 128 -7.78 -1.65 6.17
C MET A 128 -6.82 -2.35 7.13
N TYR A 129 -5.54 -2.00 7.05
CA TYR A 129 -4.50 -2.60 7.88
C TYR A 129 -4.78 -2.39 9.36
N LEU A 130 -5.07 -1.17 9.78
CA LEU A 130 -5.36 -0.85 11.19
C LEU A 130 -6.58 -1.60 11.71
N ARG A 131 -7.63 -1.73 10.92
CA ARG A 131 -8.82 -2.51 11.30
C ARG A 131 -8.54 -4.00 11.42
N MET A 132 -7.82 -4.57 10.45
CA MET A 132 -7.41 -5.96 10.50
C MET A 132 -6.51 -6.24 11.70
N LEU A 133 -5.52 -5.39 11.96
CA LEU A 133 -4.64 -5.50 13.11
C LEU A 133 -5.40 -5.42 14.44
N ASN A 134 -6.33 -4.48 14.57
CA ASN A 134 -7.16 -4.36 15.76
C ASN A 134 -8.07 -5.58 15.98
N TRP A 135 -8.65 -6.11 14.89
CA TRP A 135 -9.45 -7.32 14.94
C TRP A 135 -8.59 -8.53 15.35
N MET A 136 -7.42 -8.71 14.76
CA MET A 136 -6.49 -9.80 15.10
C MET A 136 -6.08 -9.74 16.57
N ARG A 137 -5.73 -8.57 17.10
CA ARG A 137 -5.37 -8.40 18.52
C ARG A 137 -6.48 -8.83 19.48
N LYS A 138 -7.74 -8.69 19.08
CA LYS A 138 -8.90 -9.05 19.90
C LYS A 138 -9.32 -10.50 19.78
N ASN A 139 -9.08 -11.13 18.64
CA ASN A 139 -9.69 -12.41 18.28
C ASN A 139 -8.67 -13.54 18.06
N VAL A 140 -7.42 -13.20 17.74
CA VAL A 140 -6.36 -14.20 17.61
C VAL A 140 -5.74 -14.42 18.99
N ILE A 141 -6.16 -15.47 19.67
CA ILE A 141 -5.53 -15.93 20.90
C ILE A 141 -4.28 -16.71 20.48
N PHE A 142 -3.11 -16.14 20.72
CA PHE A 142 -1.90 -16.94 20.74
C PHE A 142 -2.02 -17.87 21.95
N LYS A 143 -2.49 -19.11 21.73
CA LYS A 143 -2.25 -20.17 22.72
C LYS A 143 -0.74 -20.22 22.84
N ASP A 144 -0.23 -19.99 24.03
CA ASP A 144 1.17 -20.24 24.34
C ASP A 144 1.52 -21.60 23.76
N LEU A 145 2.32 -21.59 22.70
CA LEU A 145 2.94 -22.79 22.16
C LEU A 145 3.85 -23.21 23.31
N GLY A 146 3.35 -24.15 24.14
CA GLY A 146 3.95 -24.56 25.39
C GLY A 146 5.46 -24.75 25.22
N GLN A 147 6.18 -24.11 26.11
CA GLN A 147 7.59 -24.35 26.35
C GLN A 147 7.80 -25.83 26.73
#